data_7dc2717bb4423920bd0e75f0fc71d92a
#
_entry.id   7dc2717bb4423920bd0e75f0fc71d92a
#
_cell.length_a   1.000
_cell.length_b   1.000
_cell.length_c   1.000
_cell.angle_alpha   90.00
_cell.angle_beta   90.00
_cell.angle_gamma   90.00
#
_symmetry.space_group_name_H-M   'P 1'
#
loop_
_entity.id
_entity.type
_entity.pdbx_description
1 polymer ?
#
loop_
_entity_poly.entity_id
_entity_poly.type
_entity_poly.pdbx_seq_one_letter_code
_entity_poly.pdbx_strand_id
1 'polypeptide(L)'
;MVASTGTRGALQATGDSTGRSSGSFILPLLFLSFILPVYFQLAGLQLSGYRMVLLIFFVPAMIRWFDGSGGYYAPDYLILGFAFWTVLAIVFHHGFSRWEYNGIAFVEATGPYFIARWLIRDERAFRAFVRWMFIAVLLMLPFSVNQFISNNSVLLDLFSKVGTTYPIIPLEPRLGFFRAQGPMPHPILYGVFCSVAFSLVWYVLGNDRSFTYKVSRSGGVVLATFVSLSAGAWLAIVVQLGLMTWKNVFAFLQKKWNMLLYMLGGLYLFLEIAADRPPAQLFAAYLTFKKSTAFNRINIFVYASDDVIRNPIFGLGFNPWTRPRWMLGSVDNFWLVIALRYGLPALIFLVAAIIVIYVILGRAQLPSRLENYRLGYLFSLTGFCIAAVTVHVWDATLCLLMFLLGAGLWMVNAKEESDQPQSEMKQSDRRRIRYTRFGPEDT
;
A
#
# COMPACT_ATOMS: atom_id res chain seq x y z
N MET A 1 14.83 -66.02 -29.36
CA MET A 1 13.50 -65.35 -29.50
C MET A 1 13.63 -63.94 -28.98
N VAL A 2 13.43 -63.00 -29.84
CA VAL A 2 13.72 -61.58 -29.74
C VAL A 2 12.61 -60.91 -28.93
N ALA A 3 12.94 -60.04 -27.96
CA ALA A 3 12.02 -59.10 -27.34
C ALA A 3 12.65 -57.69 -27.44
N SER A 4 12.02 -56.83 -28.20
CA SER A 4 12.38 -55.43 -28.46
C SER A 4 11.95 -54.56 -27.27
N THR A 5 12.89 -53.80 -26.71
CA THR A 5 12.64 -52.73 -25.76
C THR A 5 12.48 -51.40 -26.47
N GLY A 6 11.25 -50.86 -26.45
CA GLY A 6 10.93 -49.55 -26.96
C GLY A 6 11.39 -48.44 -26.02
N THR A 7 12.27 -47.59 -26.49
CA THR A 7 12.69 -46.33 -25.88
C THR A 7 11.57 -45.31 -25.98
N ARG A 8 10.93 -44.95 -24.87
CA ARG A 8 10.07 -43.78 -24.76
C ARG A 8 10.96 -42.54 -24.57
N GLY A 9 11.05 -41.73 -25.62
CA GLY A 9 11.67 -40.40 -25.54
C GLY A 9 10.91 -39.49 -24.55
N ALA A 10 11.62 -39.02 -23.53
CA ALA A 10 11.18 -37.96 -22.68
C ALA A 10 11.21 -36.64 -23.43
N LEU A 11 10.06 -36.13 -23.79
CA LEU A 11 9.86 -34.74 -24.19
C LEU A 11 10.15 -33.86 -22.94
N GLN A 12 11.37 -33.31 -22.88
CA GLN A 12 11.67 -32.19 -21.96
C GLN A 12 10.86 -31.00 -22.42
N ALA A 13 9.88 -30.66 -21.61
CA ALA A 13 9.19 -29.37 -21.70
C ALA A 13 10.24 -28.28 -21.47
N THR A 14 10.60 -27.59 -22.54
CA THR A 14 11.35 -26.33 -22.49
C THR A 14 10.46 -25.31 -21.82
N GLY A 15 10.63 -25.18 -20.50
CA GLY A 15 9.90 -24.23 -19.66
C GLY A 15 10.22 -22.80 -20.07
N ASP A 16 9.18 -22.16 -20.38
CA ASP A 16 8.84 -20.79 -20.66
C ASP A 16 9.76 -19.75 -19.98
N SER A 17 10.85 -19.36 -20.64
CA SER A 17 11.71 -18.23 -20.27
C SER A 17 11.11 -16.87 -20.67
N THR A 18 9.96 -16.86 -21.36
CA THR A 18 9.33 -15.65 -21.90
C THR A 18 8.42 -14.91 -20.89
N GLY A 19 8.03 -15.56 -19.78
CA GLY A 19 7.17 -14.94 -18.75
C GLY A 19 7.87 -13.93 -17.84
N ARG A 20 9.21 -13.88 -17.79
CA ARG A 20 9.97 -13.04 -16.86
C ARG A 20 10.17 -11.59 -17.31
N SER A 21 10.06 -11.26 -18.58
CA SER A 21 10.29 -9.90 -19.09
C SER A 21 9.00 -9.06 -19.17
N SER A 22 7.84 -9.68 -19.35
CA SER A 22 6.58 -8.98 -19.64
C SER A 22 5.98 -8.23 -18.44
N GLY A 23 6.26 -8.62 -17.19
CA GLY A 23 5.73 -7.96 -15.99
C GLY A 23 6.60 -6.82 -15.43
N SER A 24 7.86 -6.70 -15.88
CA SER A 24 8.81 -5.77 -15.27
C SER A 24 8.50 -4.30 -15.52
N PHE A 25 7.77 -3.96 -16.57
CA PHE A 25 7.39 -2.58 -16.91
C PHE A 25 6.11 -2.10 -16.21
N ILE A 26 5.27 -3.01 -15.71
CA ILE A 26 3.97 -2.66 -15.11
C ILE A 26 4.16 -1.90 -13.79
N LEU A 27 5.11 -2.31 -12.96
CA LEU A 27 5.42 -1.61 -11.70
C LEU A 27 5.84 -0.16 -11.92
N PRO A 28 6.85 0.16 -12.77
CA PRO A 28 7.18 1.55 -13.07
C PRO A 28 5.99 2.32 -13.65
N LEU A 29 5.24 1.72 -14.58
CA LEU A 29 4.08 2.36 -15.19
C LEU A 29 3.03 2.71 -14.13
N LEU A 30 2.72 1.80 -13.20
CA LEU A 30 1.76 2.01 -12.11
C LEU A 30 2.23 3.15 -11.19
N PHE A 31 3.49 3.13 -10.72
CA PHE A 31 3.98 4.15 -9.80
C PHE A 31 4.14 5.52 -10.46
N LEU A 32 4.54 5.56 -11.73
CA LEU A 32 4.55 6.80 -12.50
C LEU A 32 3.13 7.32 -12.75
N SER A 33 2.15 6.45 -12.97
CA SER A 33 0.76 6.85 -13.15
C SER A 33 0.12 7.42 -11.87
N PHE A 34 0.56 7.01 -10.67
CA PHE A 34 0.12 7.61 -9.40
C PHE A 34 0.57 9.06 -9.23
N ILE A 35 1.71 9.43 -9.83
CA ILE A 35 2.25 10.80 -9.74
C ILE A 35 1.86 11.69 -10.92
N LEU A 36 1.05 11.21 -11.85
CA LEU A 36 0.49 11.98 -12.94
C LEU A 36 -0.78 12.72 -12.48
N PRO A 37 -0.76 14.06 -12.36
CA PRO A 37 -1.90 14.81 -11.81
C PRO A 37 -3.01 15.09 -12.84
N VAL A 38 -3.01 14.39 -13.99
CA VAL A 38 -3.95 14.62 -15.09
C VAL A 38 -5.06 13.61 -15.07
N TYR A 39 -6.28 14.07 -15.31
CA TYR A 39 -7.43 13.23 -15.56
C TYR A 39 -8.25 13.73 -16.75
N PHE A 40 -8.96 12.83 -17.36
CA PHE A 40 -9.89 13.11 -18.46
C PHE A 40 -11.29 12.68 -18.04
N GLN A 41 -12.29 13.41 -18.51
CA GLN A 41 -13.68 13.01 -18.33
C GLN A 41 -14.16 12.30 -19.59
N LEU A 42 -14.55 11.04 -19.47
CA LEU A 42 -15.10 10.22 -20.55
C LEU A 42 -16.42 9.58 -20.06
N ALA A 43 -17.53 9.92 -20.72
CA ALA A 43 -18.85 9.36 -20.39
C ALA A 43 -19.23 9.47 -18.90
N GLY A 44 -18.92 10.60 -18.24
CA GLY A 44 -19.17 10.80 -16.80
C GLY A 44 -18.09 10.22 -15.87
N LEU A 45 -17.14 9.45 -16.40
CA LEU A 45 -16.03 8.86 -15.64
C LEU A 45 -14.84 9.81 -15.62
N GLN A 46 -14.32 10.06 -14.41
CA GLN A 46 -13.03 10.72 -14.24
C GLN A 46 -11.90 9.69 -14.37
N LEU A 47 -11.27 9.62 -15.55
CA LEU A 47 -10.18 8.71 -15.85
C LEU A 47 -8.82 9.39 -15.59
N SER A 48 -8.21 9.10 -14.44
CA SER A 48 -6.83 9.48 -14.14
C SER A 48 -5.85 8.44 -14.70
N GLY A 49 -4.57 8.81 -14.83
CA GLY A 49 -3.54 7.90 -15.34
C GLY A 49 -3.51 6.55 -14.63
N TYR A 50 -3.60 6.54 -13.30
CA TYR A 50 -3.59 5.29 -12.52
C TYR A 50 -4.86 4.44 -12.77
N ARG A 51 -6.05 5.06 -12.93
CA ARG A 51 -7.29 4.34 -13.25
C ARG A 51 -7.19 3.63 -14.60
N MET A 52 -6.58 4.28 -15.59
CA MET A 52 -6.34 3.67 -16.89
C MET A 52 -5.42 2.44 -16.78
N VAL A 53 -4.33 2.55 -16.02
CA VAL A 53 -3.44 1.41 -15.75
C VAL A 53 -4.18 0.29 -15.02
N LEU A 54 -5.00 0.62 -14.02
CA LEU A 54 -5.79 -0.38 -13.31
C LEU A 54 -6.77 -1.10 -14.24
N LEU A 55 -7.51 -0.38 -15.08
CA LEU A 55 -8.47 -0.97 -16.02
C LEU A 55 -7.81 -1.91 -17.02
N ILE A 56 -6.64 -1.53 -17.57
CA ILE A 56 -5.88 -2.35 -18.53
C ILE A 56 -5.39 -3.65 -17.88
N PHE A 57 -4.86 -3.56 -16.65
CA PHE A 57 -4.22 -4.71 -16.00
C PHE A 57 -5.14 -5.47 -15.05
N PHE A 58 -6.35 -5.01 -14.80
CA PHE A 58 -7.32 -5.67 -13.93
C PHE A 58 -7.67 -7.08 -14.41
N VAL A 59 -8.11 -7.19 -15.66
CA VAL A 59 -8.52 -8.50 -16.23
C VAL A 59 -7.36 -9.49 -16.28
N PRO A 60 -6.16 -9.13 -16.79
CA PRO A 60 -4.99 -10.00 -16.71
C PRO A 60 -4.64 -10.44 -15.27
N ALA A 61 -4.74 -9.52 -14.29
CA ALA A 61 -4.45 -9.85 -12.89
C ALA A 61 -5.48 -10.85 -12.32
N MET A 62 -6.76 -10.68 -12.63
CA MET A 62 -7.81 -11.60 -12.22
C MET A 62 -7.63 -12.98 -12.84
N ILE A 63 -7.34 -13.07 -14.14
CA ILE A 63 -7.05 -14.34 -14.83
C ILE A 63 -5.87 -15.04 -14.12
N ARG A 64 -4.79 -14.32 -13.83
CA ARG A 64 -3.60 -14.87 -13.14
C ARG A 64 -3.89 -15.30 -11.70
N TRP A 65 -4.85 -14.68 -11.05
CA TRP A 65 -5.30 -15.13 -9.74
C TRP A 65 -6.12 -16.42 -9.84
N PHE A 66 -7.05 -16.51 -10.80
CA PHE A 66 -7.86 -17.71 -11.05
C PHE A 66 -7.01 -18.93 -11.45
N ASP A 67 -5.89 -18.73 -12.15
CA ASP A 67 -4.94 -19.80 -12.48
C ASP A 67 -4.29 -20.45 -11.24
N GLY A 68 -4.50 -19.92 -10.03
CA GLY A 68 -3.99 -20.44 -8.76
C GLY A 68 -2.47 -20.38 -8.60
N SER A 69 -1.75 -19.82 -9.57
CA SER A 69 -0.26 -19.80 -9.59
C SER A 69 0.38 -19.02 -8.44
N GLY A 70 -0.38 -18.14 -7.76
CA GLY A 70 0.06 -17.38 -6.58
C GLY A 70 -0.48 -17.91 -5.24
N GLY A 71 -1.18 -19.06 -5.24
CA GLY A 71 -1.93 -19.57 -4.11
C GLY A 71 -3.16 -18.71 -3.79
N TYR A 72 -4.09 -19.28 -3.05
CA TYR A 72 -5.28 -18.59 -2.56
C TYR A 72 -5.13 -18.33 -1.06
N TYR A 73 -5.41 -17.10 -0.65
CA TYR A 73 -5.34 -16.70 0.76
C TYR A 73 -6.66 -16.07 1.21
N ALA A 74 -7.00 -16.21 2.48
CA ALA A 74 -8.21 -15.61 3.03
C ALA A 74 -8.35 -14.10 2.74
N PRO A 75 -7.30 -13.26 2.75
CA PRO A 75 -7.40 -11.87 2.34
C PRO A 75 -7.92 -11.66 0.92
N ASP A 76 -7.67 -12.58 -0.03
CA ASP A 76 -8.14 -12.46 -1.41
C ASP A 76 -9.69 -12.40 -1.43
N TYR A 77 -10.34 -13.30 -0.69
CA TYR A 77 -11.80 -13.37 -0.57
C TYR A 77 -12.37 -12.23 0.26
N LEU A 78 -11.66 -11.79 1.29
CA LEU A 78 -12.10 -10.67 2.13
C LEU A 78 -12.08 -9.34 1.37
N ILE A 79 -11.07 -9.11 0.51
CA ILE A 79 -11.03 -7.92 -0.35
C ILE A 79 -12.11 -7.97 -1.43
N LEU A 80 -12.38 -9.14 -2.02
CA LEU A 80 -13.53 -9.32 -2.92
C LEU A 80 -14.86 -9.06 -2.19
N GLY A 81 -15.00 -9.58 -0.97
CA GLY A 81 -16.17 -9.33 -0.13
C GLY A 81 -16.35 -7.85 0.19
N PHE A 82 -15.27 -7.14 0.52
CA PHE A 82 -15.28 -5.68 0.72
C PHE A 82 -15.78 -4.94 -0.51
N ALA A 83 -15.20 -5.24 -1.69
CA ALA A 83 -15.54 -4.56 -2.93
C ALA A 83 -16.98 -4.85 -3.37
N PHE A 84 -17.40 -6.12 -3.28
CA PHE A 84 -18.76 -6.52 -3.59
C PHE A 84 -19.78 -5.84 -2.66
N TRP A 85 -19.51 -5.84 -1.34
CA TRP A 85 -20.39 -5.19 -0.37
C TRP A 85 -20.49 -3.68 -0.59
N THR A 86 -19.36 -3.03 -0.93
CA THR A 86 -19.34 -1.60 -1.27
C THR A 86 -20.27 -1.28 -2.43
N VAL A 87 -20.22 -2.08 -3.50
CA VAL A 87 -21.13 -1.95 -4.66
C VAL A 87 -22.57 -2.18 -4.25
N LEU A 88 -22.84 -3.25 -3.47
CA LEU A 88 -24.18 -3.59 -3.01
C LEU A 88 -24.80 -2.47 -2.18
N ALA A 89 -24.04 -1.87 -1.26
CA ALA A 89 -24.49 -0.76 -0.42
C ALA A 89 -24.88 0.47 -1.26
N ILE A 90 -24.08 0.81 -2.28
CA ILE A 90 -24.40 1.92 -3.18
C ILE A 90 -25.64 1.61 -4.03
N VAL A 91 -25.75 0.41 -4.57
CA VAL A 91 -26.94 -0.01 -5.34
C VAL A 91 -28.20 0.01 -4.47
N PHE A 92 -28.10 -0.40 -3.20
CA PHE A 92 -29.22 -0.35 -2.27
C PHE A 92 -29.80 1.06 -2.08
N HIS A 93 -28.93 2.08 -1.97
CA HIS A 93 -29.37 3.47 -1.75
C HIS A 93 -29.68 4.25 -3.02
N HIS A 94 -28.99 3.97 -4.13
CA HIS A 94 -29.00 4.80 -5.34
C HIS A 94 -29.42 4.03 -6.60
N GLY A 95 -29.78 2.74 -6.48
CA GLY A 95 -30.04 1.89 -7.63
C GLY A 95 -28.84 1.84 -8.58
N PHE A 96 -29.11 1.63 -9.85
CA PHE A 96 -28.09 1.58 -10.90
C PHE A 96 -27.72 2.96 -11.46
N SER A 97 -28.28 4.05 -10.92
CA SER A 97 -27.97 5.41 -11.39
C SER A 97 -26.51 5.84 -11.18
N ARG A 98 -25.76 5.10 -10.35
CA ARG A 98 -24.36 5.35 -10.03
C ARG A 98 -23.43 4.19 -10.48
N TRP A 99 -23.82 3.48 -11.55
CA TRP A 99 -23.09 2.31 -12.03
C TRP A 99 -21.61 2.60 -12.37
N GLU A 100 -21.33 3.80 -12.89
CA GLU A 100 -19.97 4.25 -13.21
C GLU A 100 -19.11 4.33 -11.95
N TYR A 101 -19.63 4.97 -10.91
CA TYR A 101 -18.95 5.05 -9.62
C TYR A 101 -18.73 3.65 -9.03
N ASN A 102 -19.72 2.78 -9.10
CA ASN A 102 -19.65 1.40 -8.60
C ASN A 102 -18.55 0.61 -9.30
N GLY A 103 -18.45 0.74 -10.63
CA GLY A 103 -17.38 0.11 -11.40
C GLY A 103 -16.00 0.59 -11.00
N ILE A 104 -15.81 1.91 -10.87
CA ILE A 104 -14.54 2.48 -10.42
C ILE A 104 -14.21 2.06 -8.99
N ALA A 105 -15.15 2.14 -8.06
CA ALA A 105 -14.94 1.74 -6.67
C ALA A 105 -14.54 0.26 -6.55
N PHE A 106 -15.17 -0.61 -7.34
CA PHE A 106 -14.79 -2.03 -7.41
C PHE A 106 -13.36 -2.21 -7.94
N VAL A 107 -13.01 -1.54 -9.03
CA VAL A 107 -11.67 -1.65 -9.63
C VAL A 107 -10.61 -1.01 -8.73
N GLU A 108 -10.88 0.11 -8.06
CA GLU A 108 -9.94 0.73 -7.12
C GLU A 108 -9.73 -0.11 -5.85
N ALA A 109 -10.74 -0.86 -5.40
CA ALA A 109 -10.61 -1.76 -4.26
C ALA A 109 -9.87 -3.05 -4.61
N THR A 110 -10.15 -3.66 -5.76
CA THR A 110 -9.65 -4.99 -6.13
C THR A 110 -8.44 -4.93 -7.06
N GLY A 111 -8.44 -4.01 -8.04
CA GLY A 111 -7.42 -3.95 -9.09
C GLY A 111 -5.99 -3.83 -8.54
N PRO A 112 -5.68 -2.83 -7.70
CA PRO A 112 -4.33 -2.69 -7.15
C PRO A 112 -3.91 -3.92 -6.33
N TYR A 113 -4.85 -4.50 -5.56
CA TYR A 113 -4.60 -5.69 -4.76
C TYR A 113 -4.20 -6.89 -5.63
N PHE A 114 -5.02 -7.24 -6.64
CA PHE A 114 -4.74 -8.39 -7.51
C PHE A 114 -3.57 -8.15 -8.46
N ILE A 115 -3.32 -6.92 -8.90
CA ILE A 115 -2.11 -6.55 -9.64
C ILE A 115 -0.87 -6.78 -8.76
N ALA A 116 -0.90 -6.40 -7.48
CA ALA A 116 0.18 -6.69 -6.55
C ALA A 116 0.39 -8.20 -6.35
N ARG A 117 -0.71 -8.97 -6.17
CA ARG A 117 -0.68 -10.44 -6.08
C ARG A 117 -0.08 -11.10 -7.32
N TRP A 118 -0.34 -10.53 -8.49
CA TRP A 118 0.24 -11.03 -9.75
C TRP A 118 1.71 -10.69 -9.89
N LEU A 119 2.10 -9.43 -9.61
CA LEU A 119 3.45 -8.93 -9.89
C LEU A 119 4.48 -9.25 -8.80
N ILE A 120 4.04 -9.27 -7.53
CA ILE A 120 4.94 -9.41 -6.38
C ILE A 120 4.91 -10.86 -5.88
N ARG A 121 5.81 -11.68 -6.41
CA ARG A 121 5.87 -13.12 -6.11
C ARG A 121 7.18 -13.56 -5.47
N ASP A 122 8.17 -12.70 -5.46
CA ASP A 122 9.50 -12.97 -4.93
C ASP A 122 10.14 -11.72 -4.34
N GLU A 123 11.31 -11.89 -3.74
CA GLU A 123 12.09 -10.82 -3.14
C GLU A 123 12.48 -9.74 -4.16
N ARG A 124 12.85 -10.14 -5.38
CA ARG A 124 13.30 -9.22 -6.43
C ARG A 124 12.18 -8.29 -6.88
N ALA A 125 10.98 -8.85 -7.08
CA ALA A 125 9.78 -8.10 -7.43
C ALA A 125 9.37 -7.16 -6.28
N PHE A 126 9.41 -7.63 -5.03
CA PHE A 126 9.10 -6.80 -3.87
C PHE A 126 10.11 -5.65 -3.70
N ARG A 127 11.41 -5.93 -3.88
CA ARG A 127 12.44 -4.89 -3.87
C ARG A 127 12.29 -3.89 -5.03
N ALA A 128 11.85 -4.35 -6.22
CA ALA A 128 11.53 -3.48 -7.34
C ALA A 128 10.32 -2.57 -7.03
N PHE A 129 9.27 -3.10 -6.43
CA PHE A 129 8.13 -2.33 -5.93
C PHE A 129 8.58 -1.20 -4.99
N VAL A 130 9.36 -1.52 -3.96
CA VAL A 130 9.84 -0.51 -3.00
C VAL A 130 10.75 0.53 -3.68
N ARG A 131 11.55 0.10 -4.66
CA ARG A 131 12.38 1.00 -5.45
C ARG A 131 11.55 1.99 -6.26
N TRP A 132 10.52 1.53 -6.99
CA TRP A 132 9.68 2.41 -7.80
C TRP A 132 8.83 3.34 -6.96
N MET A 133 8.34 2.87 -5.81
CA MET A 133 7.68 3.73 -4.83
C MET A 133 8.61 4.84 -4.32
N PHE A 134 9.86 4.49 -3.98
CA PHE A 134 10.86 5.46 -3.56
C PHE A 134 11.21 6.46 -4.67
N ILE A 135 11.37 6.00 -5.92
CA ILE A 135 11.60 6.86 -7.08
C ILE A 135 10.42 7.82 -7.28
N ALA A 136 9.18 7.35 -7.18
CA ALA A 136 8.00 8.21 -7.27
C ALA A 136 8.01 9.31 -6.21
N VAL A 137 8.33 8.99 -4.95
CA VAL A 137 8.47 9.97 -3.87
C VAL A 137 9.56 11.00 -4.18
N LEU A 138 10.73 10.56 -4.67
CA LEU A 138 11.83 11.47 -5.02
C LEU A 138 11.52 12.36 -6.22
N LEU A 139 10.80 11.86 -7.22
CA LEU A 139 10.39 12.65 -8.38
C LEU A 139 9.41 13.77 -8.00
N MET A 140 8.52 13.51 -7.03
CA MET A 140 7.59 14.53 -6.53
C MET A 140 8.27 15.56 -5.63
N LEU A 141 9.35 15.19 -4.94
CA LEU A 141 9.96 15.99 -3.87
C LEU A 141 10.35 17.40 -4.27
N PRO A 142 11.11 17.66 -5.38
CA PRO A 142 11.54 19.02 -5.73
C PRO A 142 10.36 19.94 -6.00
N PHE A 143 9.31 19.46 -6.66
CA PHE A 143 8.09 20.23 -6.93
C PHE A 143 7.31 20.53 -5.66
N SER A 144 7.27 19.57 -4.74
CA SER A 144 6.58 19.73 -3.47
C SER A 144 7.33 20.65 -2.51
N VAL A 145 8.66 20.66 -2.53
CA VAL A 145 9.48 21.64 -1.79
C VAL A 145 9.28 23.05 -2.36
N ASN A 146 9.22 23.19 -3.68
CA ASN A 146 8.89 24.47 -4.29
C ASN A 146 7.52 24.98 -3.85
N GLN A 147 6.49 24.13 -3.91
CA GLN A 147 5.12 24.48 -3.46
C GLN A 147 5.09 24.84 -1.97
N PHE A 148 5.86 24.14 -1.13
CA PHE A 148 5.96 24.39 0.30
C PHE A 148 6.53 25.78 0.63
N ILE A 149 7.49 26.27 -0.18
CA ILE A 149 8.15 27.58 0.03
C ILE A 149 7.36 28.70 -0.64
N SER A 150 6.97 28.53 -1.91
CA SER A 150 6.46 29.61 -2.78
C SER A 150 4.94 29.57 -3.01
N ASN A 151 4.23 28.54 -2.53
CA ASN A 151 2.83 28.26 -2.86
C ASN A 151 2.57 28.03 -4.36
N ASN A 152 3.61 27.88 -5.16
CA ASN A 152 3.49 27.67 -6.59
C ASN A 152 3.49 26.19 -6.95
N SER A 153 2.43 25.70 -7.56
CA SER A 153 2.25 24.29 -7.94
C SER A 153 2.76 24.00 -9.34
N VAL A 154 4.06 24.22 -9.57
CA VAL A 154 4.71 24.06 -10.90
C VAL A 154 4.31 22.76 -11.60
N LEU A 155 4.18 21.66 -10.85
CA LEU A 155 3.79 20.37 -11.42
C LEU A 155 2.36 20.40 -11.98
N LEU A 156 1.40 20.94 -11.22
CA LEU A 156 0.01 21.07 -11.66
C LEU A 156 -0.11 22.05 -12.83
N ASP A 157 0.61 23.18 -12.77
CA ASP A 157 0.63 24.18 -13.82
C ASP A 157 1.21 23.63 -15.13
N LEU A 158 2.26 22.81 -15.05
CA LEU A 158 2.85 22.16 -16.22
C LEU A 158 1.86 21.22 -16.90
N PHE A 159 1.19 20.38 -16.12
CA PHE A 159 0.26 19.38 -16.62
C PHE A 159 -1.11 19.95 -17.00
N SER A 160 -1.51 21.10 -16.46
CA SER A 160 -2.74 21.80 -16.86
C SER A 160 -2.76 22.22 -18.33
N LYS A 161 -1.57 22.32 -18.96
CA LYS A 161 -1.42 22.57 -20.40
C LYS A 161 -1.75 21.35 -21.28
N VAL A 162 -1.74 20.16 -20.69
CA VAL A 162 -1.98 18.89 -21.40
C VAL A 162 -3.37 18.33 -21.13
N GLY A 163 -3.92 18.58 -19.95
CA GLY A 163 -5.24 18.08 -19.57
C GLY A 163 -5.74 18.70 -18.28
N THR A 164 -6.87 18.21 -17.78
CA THR A 164 -7.44 18.68 -16.52
C THR A 164 -6.61 18.15 -15.34
N THR A 165 -6.21 19.04 -14.44
CA THR A 165 -5.46 18.70 -13.22
C THR A 165 -6.33 18.89 -11.97
N TYR A 166 -5.88 18.33 -10.86
CA TYR A 166 -6.53 18.58 -9.57
C TYR A 166 -6.44 20.05 -9.19
N PRO A 167 -7.52 20.65 -8.64
CA PRO A 167 -7.50 22.04 -8.19
C PRO A 167 -6.52 22.22 -7.02
N ILE A 168 -5.87 23.38 -6.98
CA ILE A 168 -5.09 23.78 -5.82
C ILE A 168 -6.07 24.13 -4.71
N ILE A 169 -5.94 23.42 -3.57
CA ILE A 169 -6.83 23.67 -2.44
C ILE A 169 -6.26 24.84 -1.63
N PRO A 170 -7.02 25.93 -1.46
CA PRO A 170 -6.60 27.07 -0.66
C PRO A 170 -6.65 26.69 0.82
N LEU A 171 -5.50 26.37 1.40
CA LEU A 171 -5.35 26.03 2.79
C LEU A 171 -4.50 27.06 3.52
N GLU A 172 -4.87 27.38 4.75
CA GLU A 172 -4.03 28.23 5.60
C GLU A 172 -2.61 27.68 5.76
N PRO A 173 -1.58 28.53 5.69
CA PRO A 173 -0.22 28.15 6.01
C PRO A 173 -0.11 27.55 7.41
N ARG A 174 0.83 26.64 7.59
CA ARG A 174 1.19 26.07 8.89
C ARG A 174 2.67 26.29 9.17
N LEU A 175 3.01 26.70 10.37
CA LEU A 175 4.41 27.01 10.75
C LEU A 175 5.07 28.03 9.82
N GLY A 176 4.29 28.95 9.21
CA GLY A 176 4.80 29.94 8.26
C GLY A 176 5.00 29.42 6.83
N PHE A 177 4.67 28.16 6.53
CA PHE A 177 4.88 27.55 5.22
C PHE A 177 3.56 27.07 4.59
N PHE A 178 3.56 26.92 3.28
CA PHE A 178 2.43 26.41 2.52
C PHE A 178 2.40 24.87 2.56
N ARG A 179 1.23 24.29 2.40
CA ARG A 179 1.04 22.84 2.44
C ARG A 179 1.15 22.27 1.03
N ALA A 180 2.18 21.48 0.78
CA ALA A 180 2.38 20.85 -0.52
C ALA A 180 1.40 19.68 -0.73
N GLN A 181 0.62 19.74 -1.83
CA GLN A 181 -0.21 18.62 -2.30
C GLN A 181 0.47 17.80 -3.40
N GLY A 182 1.55 18.33 -4.02
CA GLY A 182 2.23 17.68 -5.13
C GLY A 182 1.24 17.36 -6.28
N PRO A 183 1.28 16.13 -6.83
CA PRO A 183 0.34 15.69 -7.86
C PRO A 183 -1.00 15.18 -7.32
N MET A 184 -1.18 15.14 -6.01
CA MET A 184 -2.36 14.55 -5.37
C MET A 184 -3.49 15.59 -5.23
N PRO A 185 -4.75 15.17 -5.11
CA PRO A 185 -5.87 16.08 -4.93
C PRO A 185 -5.88 16.82 -3.58
N HIS A 186 -5.05 16.41 -2.61
CA HIS A 186 -4.98 17.04 -1.30
C HIS A 186 -3.62 16.82 -0.61
N PRO A 187 -3.07 17.79 0.16
CA PRO A 187 -1.81 17.64 0.89
C PRO A 187 -1.77 16.43 1.85
N ILE A 188 -2.92 16.11 2.45
CA ILE A 188 -3.04 14.94 3.34
C ILE A 188 -2.71 13.65 2.59
N LEU A 189 -3.27 13.46 1.38
CA LEU A 189 -3.04 12.27 0.56
C LEU A 189 -1.60 12.16 0.11
N TYR A 190 -1.01 13.28 -0.32
CA TYR A 190 0.41 13.36 -0.67
C TYR A 190 1.30 12.91 0.49
N GLY A 191 1.07 13.48 1.67
CA GLY A 191 1.87 13.14 2.85
C GLY A 191 1.73 11.68 3.28
N VAL A 192 0.49 11.12 3.27
CA VAL A 192 0.25 9.70 3.60
C VAL A 192 0.90 8.80 2.55
N PHE A 193 0.75 9.11 1.26
CA PHE A 193 1.41 8.36 0.18
C PHE A 193 2.93 8.28 0.38
N CYS A 194 3.58 9.41 0.68
CA CYS A 194 5.01 9.44 0.93
C CYS A 194 5.41 8.66 2.19
N SER A 195 4.65 8.79 3.28
CA SER A 195 4.97 8.17 4.57
C SER A 195 5.04 6.64 4.53
N VAL A 196 4.30 6.01 3.63
CA VAL A 196 4.30 4.54 3.41
C VAL A 196 5.69 4.04 3.01
N ALA A 197 6.46 4.83 2.28
CA ALA A 197 7.79 4.45 1.82
C ALA A 197 8.83 4.33 2.95
N PHE A 198 8.62 4.94 4.11
CA PHE A 198 9.66 5.12 5.13
C PHE A 198 10.29 3.80 5.62
N SER A 199 9.50 2.94 6.26
CA SER A 199 10.01 1.64 6.76
C SER A 199 10.41 0.70 5.63
N LEU A 200 9.72 0.74 4.49
CA LEU A 200 10.06 -0.06 3.31
C LEU A 200 11.44 0.33 2.78
N VAL A 201 11.74 1.63 2.67
CA VAL A 201 13.06 2.10 2.24
C VAL A 201 14.14 1.71 3.24
N TRP A 202 13.87 1.88 4.54
CA TRP A 202 14.83 1.56 5.60
C TRP A 202 15.19 0.08 5.62
N TYR A 203 14.19 -0.80 5.61
CA TYR A 203 14.39 -2.24 5.81
C TYR A 203 14.63 -3.01 4.52
N VAL A 204 14.01 -2.62 3.39
CA VAL A 204 14.11 -3.37 2.13
C VAL A 204 15.24 -2.84 1.26
N LEU A 205 15.27 -1.54 0.95
CA LEU A 205 16.35 -0.96 0.15
C LEU A 205 17.63 -0.78 0.97
N GLY A 206 17.47 -0.53 2.27
CA GLY A 206 18.56 -0.41 3.23
C GLY A 206 19.08 -1.74 3.76
N ASN A 207 18.51 -2.90 3.38
CA ASN A 207 19.02 -4.19 3.82
C ASN A 207 20.48 -4.34 3.39
N ASP A 208 21.36 -4.78 4.30
CA ASP A 208 22.79 -4.96 4.11
C ASP A 208 23.55 -3.70 3.61
N ARG A 209 23.00 -2.50 3.88
CA ARG A 209 23.60 -1.20 3.54
C ARG A 209 24.04 -0.45 4.79
N SER A 210 24.97 0.48 4.59
CA SER A 210 25.48 1.34 5.67
C SER A 210 24.38 2.18 6.32
N PHE A 211 24.57 2.57 7.57
CA PHE A 211 23.64 3.43 8.29
C PHE A 211 23.42 4.76 7.57
N THR A 212 24.47 5.38 7.05
CA THR A 212 24.39 6.63 6.27
C THR A 212 23.47 6.46 5.04
N TYR A 213 23.58 5.34 4.33
CA TYR A 213 22.71 5.05 3.19
C TYR A 213 21.24 4.95 3.61
N LYS A 214 20.95 4.28 4.74
CA LYS A 214 19.58 4.17 5.28
C LYS A 214 19.02 5.55 5.64
N VAL A 215 19.81 6.35 6.38
CA VAL A 215 19.39 7.68 6.83
C VAL A 215 19.17 8.64 5.66
N SER A 216 20.08 8.69 4.68
CA SER A 216 19.92 9.62 3.55
C SER A 216 18.67 9.33 2.72
N ARG A 217 18.40 8.06 2.42
CA ARG A 217 17.20 7.69 1.63
C ARG A 217 15.90 7.85 2.40
N SER A 218 15.87 7.38 3.64
CA SER A 218 14.68 7.55 4.48
C SER A 218 14.47 9.02 4.86
N GLY A 219 15.56 9.82 4.97
CA GLY A 219 15.50 11.26 5.16
C GLY A 219 14.78 11.97 4.01
N GLY A 220 15.02 11.54 2.76
CA GLY A 220 14.27 12.05 1.60
C GLY A 220 12.76 11.77 1.70
N VAL A 221 12.38 10.58 2.20
CA VAL A 221 10.96 10.25 2.45
C VAL A 221 10.36 11.08 3.57
N VAL A 222 11.11 11.28 4.66
CA VAL A 222 10.69 12.14 5.78
C VAL A 222 10.48 13.57 5.31
N LEU A 223 11.40 14.11 4.50
CA LEU A 223 11.27 15.45 3.94
C LEU A 223 10.03 15.55 3.02
N ALA A 224 9.82 14.58 2.14
CA ALA A 224 8.63 14.53 1.29
C ALA A 224 7.33 14.50 2.11
N THR A 225 7.31 13.74 3.20
CA THR A 225 6.17 13.71 4.12
C THR A 225 6.01 15.05 4.84
N PHE A 226 7.12 15.67 5.25
CA PHE A 226 7.14 16.93 6.01
C PHE A 226 6.49 18.07 5.26
N VAL A 227 6.82 18.29 4.01
CA VAL A 227 6.32 19.43 3.23
C VAL A 227 4.80 19.41 3.02
N SER A 228 4.13 18.27 3.28
CA SER A 228 2.66 18.19 3.29
C SER A 228 2.01 18.91 4.47
N LEU A 229 2.76 19.15 5.55
CA LEU A 229 2.29 19.66 6.85
C LEU A 229 1.00 18.98 7.33
N SER A 230 0.89 17.67 7.10
CA SER A 230 -0.23 16.84 7.49
C SER A 230 0.06 16.08 8.79
N ALA A 231 -0.73 16.33 9.83
CA ALA A 231 -0.57 15.64 11.11
C ALA A 231 -0.73 14.12 10.97
N GLY A 232 -1.67 13.64 10.14
CA GLY A 232 -1.87 12.20 9.92
C GLY A 232 -0.67 11.54 9.23
N ALA A 233 -0.07 12.21 8.25
CA ALA A 233 1.13 11.71 7.57
C ALA A 233 2.34 11.65 8.54
N TRP A 234 2.50 12.67 9.38
CA TRP A 234 3.51 12.69 10.45
C TRP A 234 3.29 11.57 11.47
N LEU A 235 2.03 11.35 11.86
CA LEU A 235 1.69 10.25 12.76
C LEU A 235 2.13 8.90 12.18
N ALA A 236 1.96 8.69 10.87
CA ALA A 236 2.46 7.47 10.22
C ALA A 236 3.98 7.30 10.38
N ILE A 237 4.78 8.36 10.21
CA ILE A 237 6.24 8.32 10.41
C ILE A 237 6.58 8.05 11.89
N VAL A 238 5.93 8.75 12.81
CA VAL A 238 6.16 8.60 14.27
C VAL A 238 5.85 7.17 14.72
N VAL A 239 4.75 6.59 14.27
CA VAL A 239 4.39 5.19 14.58
C VAL A 239 5.44 4.22 14.04
N GLN A 240 5.88 4.39 12.80
CA GLN A 240 6.92 3.55 12.21
C GLN A 240 8.24 3.68 12.97
N LEU A 241 8.67 4.88 13.33
CA LEU A 241 9.85 5.12 14.17
C LEU A 241 9.70 4.49 15.55
N GLY A 242 8.53 4.62 16.18
CA GLY A 242 8.22 4.00 17.47
C GLY A 242 8.35 2.47 17.41
N LEU A 243 7.83 1.83 16.37
CA LEU A 243 7.96 0.38 16.15
C LEU A 243 9.41 -0.04 15.89
N MET A 244 10.17 0.77 15.15
CA MET A 244 11.61 0.54 14.92
C MET A 244 12.41 0.64 16.23
N THR A 245 12.13 1.66 17.02
CA THR A 245 12.75 1.85 18.34
C THR A 245 12.39 0.71 19.28
N TRP A 246 11.11 0.34 19.35
CA TRP A 246 10.61 -0.80 20.13
C TRP A 246 11.34 -2.11 19.79
N LYS A 247 11.44 -2.40 18.49
CA LYS A 247 12.19 -3.59 18.01
C LYS A 247 13.61 -3.62 18.55
N ASN A 248 14.31 -2.47 18.54
CA ASN A 248 15.72 -2.37 18.91
C ASN A 248 15.93 -2.36 20.41
N VAL A 249 15.14 -1.57 21.15
CA VAL A 249 15.23 -1.46 22.62
C VAL A 249 14.90 -2.78 23.28
N PHE A 250 13.84 -3.46 22.82
CA PHE A 250 13.40 -4.75 23.38
C PHE A 250 13.90 -5.94 22.54
N ALA A 251 15.08 -5.82 21.89
CA ALA A 251 15.65 -6.89 21.07
C ALA A 251 15.91 -8.16 21.87
N PHE A 252 16.20 -8.03 23.16
CA PHE A 252 16.47 -9.12 24.09
C PHE A 252 15.21 -9.94 24.47
N LEU A 253 14.00 -9.43 24.23
CA LEU A 253 12.75 -10.12 24.54
C LEU A 253 12.24 -10.93 23.35
N GLN A 254 12.01 -12.23 23.54
CA GLN A 254 11.43 -13.08 22.51
C GLN A 254 9.99 -12.70 22.14
N LYS A 255 9.18 -12.32 23.14
CA LYS A 255 7.74 -11.99 22.98
C LYS A 255 7.47 -10.47 23.00
N LYS A 256 8.42 -9.64 22.52
CA LYS A 256 8.32 -8.17 22.54
C LYS A 256 7.06 -7.61 21.87
N TRP A 257 6.55 -8.24 20.83
CA TRP A 257 5.33 -7.81 20.15
C TRP A 257 4.07 -8.08 20.96
N ASN A 258 4.01 -9.24 21.63
CA ASN A 258 2.92 -9.54 22.55
C ASN A 258 2.93 -8.56 23.73
N MET A 259 4.11 -8.25 24.27
CA MET A 259 4.27 -7.25 25.33
C MET A 259 3.74 -5.89 24.87
N LEU A 260 4.07 -5.45 23.65
CA LEU A 260 3.55 -4.19 23.07
C LEU A 260 2.01 -4.21 23.01
N LEU A 261 1.43 -5.32 22.50
CA LEU A 261 -0.02 -5.46 22.40
C LEU A 261 -0.69 -5.44 23.78
N TYR A 262 -0.15 -6.13 24.78
CA TYR A 262 -0.68 -6.10 26.15
C TYR A 262 -0.55 -4.72 26.78
N MET A 263 0.56 -4.01 26.54
CA MET A 263 0.77 -2.65 27.05
C MET A 263 -0.23 -1.66 26.41
N LEU A 264 -0.42 -1.74 25.08
CA LEU A 264 -1.39 -0.88 24.38
C LEU A 264 -2.83 -1.23 24.77
N GLY A 265 -3.16 -2.51 24.91
CA GLY A 265 -4.46 -2.95 25.39
C GLY A 265 -4.74 -2.52 26.83
N GLY A 266 -3.75 -2.67 27.73
CA GLY A 266 -3.83 -2.19 29.11
C GLY A 266 -3.99 -0.67 29.20
N LEU A 267 -3.24 0.08 28.39
CA LEU A 267 -3.39 1.54 28.29
C LEU A 267 -4.79 1.93 27.80
N TYR A 268 -5.31 1.23 26.78
CA TYR A 268 -6.66 1.48 26.29
C TYR A 268 -7.70 1.25 27.38
N LEU A 269 -7.64 0.11 28.09
CA LEU A 269 -8.55 -0.22 29.19
C LEU A 269 -8.42 0.76 30.34
N PHE A 270 -7.19 1.16 30.69
CA PHE A 270 -6.96 2.18 31.72
C PHE A 270 -7.62 3.52 31.35
N LEU A 271 -7.45 3.97 30.10
CA LEU A 271 -8.05 5.21 29.62
C LEU A 271 -9.59 5.12 29.57
N GLU A 272 -10.16 3.95 29.23
CA GLU A 272 -11.60 3.72 29.21
C GLU A 272 -12.22 3.86 30.60
N ILE A 273 -11.48 3.41 31.65
CA ILE A 273 -11.94 3.45 33.05
C ILE A 273 -11.64 4.79 33.69
N ALA A 274 -10.47 5.39 33.39
CA ALA A 274 -9.97 6.57 34.14
C ALA A 274 -10.32 7.91 33.49
N ALA A 275 -10.76 7.92 32.21
CA ALA A 275 -11.03 9.16 31.50
C ALA A 275 -12.54 9.42 31.37
N ASP A 276 -12.96 10.69 31.49
CA ASP A 276 -14.34 11.12 31.30
C ASP A 276 -14.83 11.00 29.83
N ARG A 277 -13.94 10.65 28.91
CA ARG A 277 -14.23 10.52 27.45
C ARG A 277 -13.66 9.23 26.90
N PRO A 278 -14.36 8.57 25.96
CA PRO A 278 -13.84 7.37 25.31
C PRO A 278 -12.44 7.58 24.70
N PRO A 279 -11.53 6.62 24.80
CA PRO A 279 -10.16 6.72 24.28
C PRO A 279 -10.09 7.14 22.81
N ALA A 280 -11.04 6.69 21.98
CA ALA A 280 -11.12 7.08 20.57
C ALA A 280 -11.26 8.60 20.39
N GLN A 281 -12.03 9.29 21.25
CA GLN A 281 -12.17 10.75 21.23
C GLN A 281 -10.88 11.43 21.70
N LEU A 282 -10.22 10.88 22.73
CA LEU A 282 -8.93 11.39 23.22
C LEU A 282 -7.86 11.30 22.12
N PHE A 283 -7.74 10.17 21.45
CA PHE A 283 -6.81 10.01 20.33
C PHE A 283 -7.11 10.99 19.18
N ALA A 284 -8.39 11.13 18.81
CA ALA A 284 -8.79 12.11 17.80
C ALA A 284 -8.41 13.56 18.18
N ALA A 285 -8.51 13.89 19.45
CA ALA A 285 -8.21 15.24 19.96
C ALA A 285 -6.71 15.54 20.00
N TYR A 286 -5.91 14.64 20.56
CA TYR A 286 -4.49 14.93 20.85
C TYR A 286 -3.56 14.71 19.66
N LEU A 287 -3.99 13.97 18.61
CA LEU A 287 -3.20 13.75 17.40
C LEU A 287 -3.35 14.88 16.37
N THR A 288 -3.48 16.14 16.79
CA THR A 288 -3.65 17.30 15.91
C THR A 288 -2.77 18.47 16.30
N PHE A 289 -2.40 19.30 15.32
CA PHE A 289 -1.62 20.52 15.56
C PHE A 289 -2.45 21.74 16.03
N LYS A 290 -3.78 21.73 15.83
CA LYS A 290 -4.68 22.84 16.16
C LYS A 290 -5.85 22.34 17.02
N LYS A 291 -6.19 23.08 18.08
CA LYS A 291 -7.34 22.77 18.96
C LYS A 291 -8.68 22.73 18.23
N SER A 292 -8.88 23.60 17.24
CA SER A 292 -10.10 23.61 16.40
C SER A 292 -10.24 22.32 15.57
N THR A 293 -9.13 21.77 15.07
CA THR A 293 -9.12 20.49 14.35
C THR A 293 -9.43 19.32 15.29
N ALA A 294 -8.92 19.37 16.54
CA ALA A 294 -9.24 18.39 17.58
C ALA A 294 -10.73 18.34 17.87
N PHE A 295 -11.32 19.51 18.15
CA PHE A 295 -12.75 19.64 18.41
C PHE A 295 -13.63 19.14 17.27
N ASN A 296 -13.28 19.50 16.03
CA ASN A 296 -13.99 19.02 14.85
C ASN A 296 -13.94 17.48 14.72
N ARG A 297 -12.80 16.85 14.97
CA ARG A 297 -12.67 15.38 14.92
C ARG A 297 -13.48 14.66 16.00
N ILE A 298 -13.55 15.22 17.20
CA ILE A 298 -14.42 14.67 18.26
C ILE A 298 -15.87 14.69 17.79
N ASN A 299 -16.33 15.84 17.28
CA ASN A 299 -17.71 15.97 16.78
C ASN A 299 -17.99 15.05 15.59
N ILE A 300 -17.05 14.95 14.63
CA ILE A 300 -17.17 13.98 13.52
C ILE A 300 -17.39 12.57 14.09
N PHE A 301 -16.57 12.17 15.05
CA PHE A 301 -16.67 10.83 15.62
C PHE A 301 -18.03 10.61 16.29
N VAL A 302 -18.50 11.56 17.11
CA VAL A 302 -19.79 11.45 17.82
C VAL A 302 -20.96 11.33 16.83
N TYR A 303 -21.15 12.34 15.97
CA TYR A 303 -22.31 12.37 15.08
C TYR A 303 -22.30 11.29 13.99
N ALA A 304 -21.12 11.01 13.43
CA ALA A 304 -21.03 9.99 12.38
C ALA A 304 -21.16 8.58 12.95
N SER A 305 -20.70 8.31 14.19
CA SER A 305 -20.92 7.00 14.83
C SER A 305 -22.39 6.74 15.12
N ASP A 306 -23.15 7.77 15.48
CA ASP A 306 -24.60 7.66 15.67
C ASP A 306 -25.30 7.23 14.38
N ASP A 307 -24.92 7.80 13.24
CA ASP A 307 -25.48 7.43 11.95
C ASP A 307 -25.06 6.00 11.52
N VAL A 308 -23.85 5.57 11.86
CA VAL A 308 -23.41 4.17 11.64
C VAL A 308 -24.27 3.20 12.46
N ILE A 309 -24.56 3.54 13.74
CA ILE A 309 -25.42 2.71 14.60
C ILE A 309 -26.86 2.64 14.06
N ARG A 310 -27.37 3.74 13.51
CA ARG A 310 -28.72 3.76 12.90
C ARG A 310 -28.80 3.01 11.58
N ASN A 311 -27.69 2.93 10.83
CA ASN A 311 -27.62 2.33 9.49
C ASN A 311 -26.49 1.29 9.40
N PRO A 312 -26.48 0.23 10.23
CA PRO A 312 -25.30 -0.61 10.42
C PRO A 312 -24.96 -1.50 9.22
N ILE A 313 -25.95 -1.87 8.38
CA ILE A 313 -25.78 -2.87 7.32
C ILE A 313 -25.28 -2.23 6.03
N PHE A 314 -26.01 -1.26 5.49
CA PHE A 314 -25.69 -0.63 4.19
C PHE A 314 -25.14 0.79 4.31
N GLY A 315 -25.02 1.31 5.52
CA GLY A 315 -24.59 2.70 5.75
C GLY A 315 -25.59 3.72 5.17
N LEU A 316 -25.09 4.85 4.71
CA LEU A 316 -25.84 5.94 4.12
C LEU A 316 -25.66 6.08 2.59
N GLY A 317 -24.76 5.31 1.98
CA GLY A 317 -24.35 5.54 0.59
C GLY A 317 -23.72 6.93 0.41
N PHE A 318 -24.26 7.71 -0.53
CA PHE A 318 -23.88 9.13 -0.76
C PHE A 318 -24.82 10.13 -0.11
N ASN A 319 -25.80 9.65 0.67
CA ASN A 319 -26.68 10.56 1.38
C ASN A 319 -25.91 11.34 2.45
N PRO A 320 -26.31 12.60 2.71
CA PRO A 320 -25.65 13.41 3.73
C PRO A 320 -25.86 12.79 5.11
N TRP A 321 -24.78 12.75 5.91
CA TRP A 321 -24.83 12.31 7.28
C TRP A 321 -25.36 13.41 8.21
N THR A 322 -25.92 13.01 9.33
CA THR A 322 -26.56 13.90 10.31
C THR A 322 -25.50 14.72 11.06
N ARG A 323 -25.55 16.04 10.91
CA ARG A 323 -24.61 16.96 11.56
C ARG A 323 -25.22 18.33 11.78
N PRO A 324 -24.73 19.11 12.75
CA PRO A 324 -25.07 20.52 12.91
C PRO A 324 -24.70 21.34 11.66
N ARG A 325 -25.46 22.39 11.37
CA ARG A 325 -25.25 23.25 10.19
C ARG A 325 -23.89 23.94 10.14
N TRP A 326 -23.28 24.20 11.29
CA TRP A 326 -21.96 24.82 11.40
C TRP A 326 -20.81 23.87 11.09
N MET A 327 -21.07 22.58 11.02
CA MET A 327 -20.07 21.54 10.84
C MET A 327 -19.88 21.21 9.36
N LEU A 328 -18.62 21.08 8.92
CA LEU A 328 -18.28 20.69 7.56
C LEU A 328 -18.75 19.27 7.26
N GLY A 329 -19.03 18.99 5.97
CA GLY A 329 -19.51 17.69 5.53
C GLY A 329 -18.41 16.62 5.42
N SER A 330 -17.13 16.98 5.53
CA SER A 330 -16.02 16.04 5.44
C SER A 330 -15.88 15.22 6.72
N VAL A 331 -15.50 13.94 6.55
CA VAL A 331 -15.20 13.03 7.66
C VAL A 331 -13.72 12.66 7.57
N ASP A 332 -12.93 13.19 8.49
CA ASP A 332 -11.47 13.00 8.53
C ASP A 332 -11.07 11.69 9.26
N ASN A 333 -11.71 10.58 8.88
CA ASN A 333 -11.42 9.25 9.39
C ASN A 333 -11.85 8.22 8.35
N PHE A 334 -10.89 7.55 7.73
CA PHE A 334 -11.15 6.59 6.66
C PHE A 334 -12.03 5.42 7.11
N TRP A 335 -11.76 4.85 8.29
CA TRP A 335 -12.50 3.71 8.82
C TRP A 335 -13.96 4.07 9.07
N LEU A 336 -14.18 5.25 9.63
CA LEU A 336 -15.52 5.77 9.87
C LEU A 336 -16.26 6.08 8.57
N VAL A 337 -15.56 6.60 7.54
CA VAL A 337 -16.15 6.80 6.20
C VAL A 337 -16.61 5.50 5.57
N ILE A 338 -15.81 4.42 5.70
CA ILE A 338 -16.21 3.09 5.19
C ILE A 338 -17.48 2.61 5.89
N ALA A 339 -17.52 2.67 7.22
CA ALA A 339 -18.70 2.27 8.00
C ALA A 339 -19.93 3.15 7.69
N LEU A 340 -19.72 4.46 7.59
CA LEU A 340 -20.79 5.44 7.34
C LEU A 340 -21.40 5.28 5.94
N ARG A 341 -20.57 5.05 4.91
CA ARG A 341 -21.04 4.94 3.51
C ARG A 341 -21.55 3.57 3.16
N TYR A 342 -20.87 2.53 3.61
CA TYR A 342 -21.10 1.16 3.13
C TYR A 342 -21.54 0.20 4.23
N GLY A 343 -21.65 0.67 5.48
CA GLY A 343 -22.04 -0.12 6.64
C GLY A 343 -20.89 -0.90 7.27
N LEU A 344 -21.18 -1.49 8.42
CA LEU A 344 -20.23 -2.28 9.20
C LEU A 344 -19.68 -3.51 8.45
N PRO A 345 -20.45 -4.24 7.60
CA PRO A 345 -19.89 -5.38 6.89
C PRO A 345 -18.71 -5.01 5.97
N ALA A 346 -18.76 -3.86 5.28
CA ALA A 346 -17.62 -3.39 4.48
C ALA A 346 -16.39 -3.15 5.36
N LEU A 347 -16.58 -2.47 6.50
CA LEU A 347 -15.51 -2.24 7.46
C LEU A 347 -14.95 -3.56 7.99
N ILE A 348 -15.80 -4.52 8.35
CA ILE A 348 -15.40 -5.83 8.88
C ILE A 348 -14.58 -6.59 7.84
N PHE A 349 -14.99 -6.64 6.57
CA PHE A 349 -14.23 -7.31 5.52
C PHE A 349 -12.84 -6.72 5.36
N LEU A 350 -12.72 -5.40 5.30
CA LEU A 350 -11.43 -4.73 5.12
C LEU A 350 -10.51 -4.91 6.34
N VAL A 351 -11.04 -4.71 7.55
CA VAL A 351 -10.27 -4.88 8.80
C VAL A 351 -9.86 -6.34 8.99
N ALA A 352 -10.76 -7.30 8.70
CA ALA A 352 -10.46 -8.72 8.76
C ALA A 352 -9.34 -9.09 7.75
N ALA A 353 -9.36 -8.55 6.52
CA ALA A 353 -8.28 -8.77 5.56
C ALA A 353 -6.92 -8.33 6.12
N ILE A 354 -6.87 -7.14 6.73
CA ILE A 354 -5.66 -6.60 7.34
C ILE A 354 -5.20 -7.49 8.51
N ILE A 355 -6.11 -7.83 9.42
CA ILE A 355 -5.78 -8.70 10.58
C ILE A 355 -5.24 -10.06 10.10
N VAL A 356 -5.90 -10.67 9.12
CA VAL A 356 -5.45 -11.96 8.57
C VAL A 356 -4.07 -11.84 7.94
N ILE A 357 -3.76 -10.75 7.23
CA ILE A 357 -2.41 -10.50 6.71
C ILE A 357 -1.38 -10.45 7.85
N TYR A 358 -1.66 -9.72 8.94
CA TYR A 358 -0.76 -9.69 10.11
C TYR A 358 -0.57 -11.08 10.72
N VAL A 359 -1.64 -11.86 10.86
CA VAL A 359 -1.58 -13.21 11.45
C VAL A 359 -0.78 -14.17 10.56
N ILE A 360 -1.05 -14.19 9.26
CA ILE A 360 -0.38 -15.06 8.30
C ILE A 360 1.12 -14.71 8.24
N LEU A 361 1.45 -13.45 8.07
CA LEU A 361 2.84 -13.00 8.00
C LEU A 361 3.56 -13.14 9.35
N GLY A 362 2.86 -12.93 10.47
CA GLY A 362 3.43 -13.12 11.80
C GLY A 362 3.78 -14.58 12.12
N ARG A 363 3.08 -15.53 11.50
CA ARG A 363 3.31 -16.97 11.63
C ARG A 363 4.27 -17.54 10.57
N ALA A 364 4.52 -16.81 9.48
CA ALA A 364 5.41 -17.27 8.43
C ALA A 364 6.85 -17.44 8.96
N GLN A 365 7.43 -18.61 8.72
CA GLN A 365 8.84 -18.86 8.99
C GLN A 365 9.67 -18.34 7.82
N LEU A 366 10.39 -17.27 8.04
CA LEU A 366 11.18 -16.59 7.03
C LEU A 366 12.67 -16.75 7.30
N PRO A 367 13.50 -16.87 6.26
CA PRO A 367 14.93 -16.70 6.38
C PRO A 367 15.29 -15.36 7.05
N SER A 368 16.36 -15.33 7.84
CA SER A 368 16.77 -14.16 8.63
C SER A 368 16.89 -12.86 7.79
N ARG A 369 17.29 -12.99 6.54
CA ARG A 369 17.37 -11.88 5.57
C ARG A 369 16.00 -11.28 5.25
N LEU A 370 14.97 -12.11 5.10
CA LEU A 370 13.61 -11.69 4.76
C LEU A 370 12.82 -11.17 5.97
N GLU A 371 13.31 -11.40 7.19
CA GLU A 371 12.74 -10.81 8.40
C GLU A 371 12.70 -9.26 8.32
N ASN A 372 13.74 -8.64 7.76
CA ASN A 372 13.76 -7.19 7.56
C ASN A 372 12.68 -6.74 6.55
N TYR A 373 12.42 -7.53 5.51
CA TYR A 373 11.36 -7.22 4.53
C TYR A 373 9.98 -7.26 5.20
N ARG A 374 9.72 -8.30 6.00
CA ARG A 374 8.50 -8.43 6.80
C ARG A 374 8.30 -7.25 7.75
N LEU A 375 9.34 -6.87 8.49
CA LEU A 375 9.29 -5.73 9.41
C LEU A 375 9.02 -4.41 8.67
N GLY A 376 9.73 -4.14 7.58
CA GLY A 376 9.51 -2.95 6.76
C GLY A 376 8.08 -2.88 6.25
N TYR A 377 7.54 -3.99 5.78
CA TYR A 377 6.17 -4.09 5.30
C TYR A 377 5.14 -3.87 6.41
N LEU A 378 5.23 -4.60 7.52
CA LEU A 378 4.27 -4.49 8.62
C LEU A 378 4.30 -3.12 9.28
N PHE A 379 5.48 -2.51 9.46
CA PHE A 379 5.58 -1.17 10.03
C PHE A 379 4.98 -0.11 9.11
N SER A 380 5.21 -0.23 7.80
CA SER A 380 4.61 0.62 6.79
C SER A 380 3.08 0.52 6.80
N LEU A 381 2.55 -0.71 6.80
CA LEU A 381 1.11 -0.97 6.86
C LEU A 381 0.50 -0.44 8.17
N THR A 382 1.16 -0.64 9.33
CA THR A 382 0.71 -0.11 10.62
C THR A 382 0.66 1.43 10.59
N GLY A 383 1.73 2.06 10.08
CA GLY A 383 1.78 3.52 9.94
C GLY A 383 0.62 4.05 9.09
N PHE A 384 0.34 3.39 7.96
CA PHE A 384 -0.80 3.74 7.10
C PHE A 384 -2.13 3.59 7.84
N CYS A 385 -2.38 2.43 8.46
CA CYS A 385 -3.63 2.16 9.17
C CYS A 385 -3.91 3.15 10.30
N ILE A 386 -2.87 3.55 11.04
CA ILE A 386 -2.99 4.54 12.12
C ILE A 386 -3.21 5.95 11.53
N ALA A 387 -2.51 6.33 10.46
CA ALA A 387 -2.80 7.60 9.79
C ALA A 387 -4.26 7.69 9.31
N ALA A 388 -4.79 6.59 8.78
CA ALA A 388 -6.17 6.48 8.29
C ALA A 388 -7.25 6.71 9.38
N VAL A 389 -6.89 6.62 10.67
CA VAL A 389 -7.79 7.02 11.79
C VAL A 389 -8.00 8.53 11.82
N THR A 390 -7.04 9.30 11.33
CA THR A 390 -7.04 10.77 11.43
C THR A 390 -7.23 11.48 10.10
N VAL A 391 -7.32 10.72 9.00
CA VAL A 391 -7.50 11.25 7.65
C VAL A 391 -8.45 10.36 6.84
N HIS A 392 -9.18 10.95 5.91
CA HIS A 392 -9.84 10.19 4.85
C HIS A 392 -8.83 9.85 3.76
N VAL A 393 -8.98 8.66 3.16
CA VAL A 393 -8.09 8.14 2.11
C VAL A 393 -8.92 7.81 0.88
N TRP A 394 -8.52 8.35 -0.28
CA TRP A 394 -9.20 8.14 -1.56
C TRP A 394 -8.23 8.21 -2.73
N ASP A 395 -8.68 7.96 -3.94
CA ASP A 395 -7.91 7.99 -5.20
C ASP A 395 -6.61 7.16 -5.13
N ALA A 396 -5.52 7.66 -5.71
CA ALA A 396 -4.23 6.98 -5.79
C ALA A 396 -3.69 6.49 -4.42
N THR A 397 -4.01 7.20 -3.33
CA THR A 397 -3.58 6.80 -1.98
C THR A 397 -4.37 5.59 -1.48
N LEU A 398 -5.67 5.47 -1.80
CA LEU A 398 -6.45 4.26 -1.54
C LEU A 398 -5.91 3.08 -2.37
N CYS A 399 -5.63 3.31 -3.64
CA CYS A 399 -5.04 2.29 -4.51
C CYS A 399 -3.68 1.81 -3.98
N LEU A 400 -2.87 2.71 -3.41
CA LEU A 400 -1.61 2.31 -2.75
C LEU A 400 -1.86 1.41 -1.53
N LEU A 401 -2.90 1.69 -0.70
CA LEU A 401 -3.26 0.79 0.41
C LEU A 401 -3.64 -0.59 -0.12
N MET A 402 -4.52 -0.66 -1.10
CA MET A 402 -4.95 -1.94 -1.67
C MET A 402 -3.79 -2.71 -2.31
N PHE A 403 -2.90 -2.01 -3.02
CA PHE A 403 -1.67 -2.60 -3.56
C PHE A 403 -0.76 -3.13 -2.45
N LEU A 404 -0.58 -2.35 -1.39
CA LEU A 404 0.24 -2.76 -0.24
C LEU A 404 -0.32 -4.04 0.40
N LEU A 405 -1.65 -4.16 0.58
CA LEU A 405 -2.28 -5.36 1.14
C LEU A 405 -1.96 -6.62 0.30
N GLY A 406 -1.97 -6.52 -1.02
CA GLY A 406 -1.61 -7.64 -1.91
C GLY A 406 -0.12 -7.94 -1.95
N ALA A 407 0.72 -6.91 -1.82
CA ALA A 407 2.17 -6.99 -2.03
C ALA A 407 2.94 -7.77 -0.97
N GLY A 408 2.37 -8.03 0.20
CA GLY A 408 3.05 -8.74 1.30
C GLY A 408 2.92 -10.26 1.24
N LEU A 409 1.93 -10.80 0.57
CA LEU A 409 1.52 -12.20 0.69
C LEU A 409 2.51 -13.22 0.09
N TRP A 410 3.40 -12.80 -0.81
CA TRP A 410 4.46 -13.66 -1.33
C TRP A 410 5.39 -14.19 -0.21
N MET A 411 5.56 -13.42 0.87
CA MET A 411 6.41 -13.79 1.99
C MET A 411 5.91 -15.03 2.74
N VAL A 412 4.64 -15.41 2.59
CA VAL A 412 4.08 -16.61 3.27
C VAL A 412 4.76 -17.90 2.81
N ASN A 413 5.11 -17.97 1.53
CA ASN A 413 5.74 -19.15 0.92
C ASN A 413 7.20 -18.90 0.51
N ALA A 414 7.80 -17.81 0.98
CA ALA A 414 9.19 -17.50 0.65
C ALA A 414 10.12 -18.53 1.32
N LYS A 415 10.75 -19.35 0.47
CA LYS A 415 11.82 -20.26 0.87
C LYS A 415 13.17 -19.58 0.64
N GLU A 416 14.19 -20.02 1.37
CA GLU A 416 15.57 -19.70 1.00
C GLU A 416 15.79 -20.16 -0.43
N GLU A 417 16.09 -19.23 -1.36
CA GLU A 417 16.72 -19.61 -2.61
C GLU A 417 18.02 -20.30 -2.19
N SER A 418 18.06 -21.63 -2.27
CA SER A 418 19.30 -22.36 -2.07
C SER A 418 20.32 -21.70 -2.97
N ASP A 419 21.39 -21.16 -2.39
CA ASP A 419 22.61 -20.81 -3.07
C ASP A 419 23.10 -22.11 -3.75
N GLN A 420 22.55 -22.43 -4.91
CA GLN A 420 23.22 -23.37 -5.80
C GLN A 420 24.51 -22.66 -6.22
N PRO A 421 25.64 -23.15 -5.75
CA PRO A 421 26.90 -22.52 -6.04
C PRO A 421 27.04 -22.51 -7.57
N GLN A 422 27.21 -21.34 -8.15
CA GLN A 422 27.56 -21.17 -9.57
C GLN A 422 28.85 -21.90 -9.98
N SER A 423 29.47 -22.62 -9.02
CA SER A 423 30.61 -23.50 -9.23
C SER A 423 30.29 -24.76 -10.03
N GLU A 424 29.07 -25.32 -9.97
CA GLU A 424 28.75 -26.54 -10.73
C GLU A 424 28.50 -26.27 -12.22
N MET A 425 27.98 -25.11 -12.59
CA MET A 425 27.78 -24.77 -14.00
C MET A 425 29.10 -24.46 -14.75
N LYS A 426 30.13 -23.98 -14.04
CA LYS A 426 31.48 -23.80 -14.59
C LYS A 426 32.29 -25.11 -14.70
N GLN A 427 31.96 -26.13 -13.93
CA GLN A 427 32.66 -27.40 -13.98
C GLN A 427 32.13 -28.36 -15.06
N SER A 428 30.82 -28.28 -15.43
CA SER A 428 30.28 -29.08 -16.51
C SER A 428 30.77 -28.62 -17.89
N ASP A 429 31.01 -27.32 -18.05
CA ASP A 429 31.53 -26.77 -19.32
C ASP A 429 33.03 -26.99 -19.50
N ARG A 430 33.80 -27.18 -18.41
CA ARG A 430 35.23 -27.50 -18.50
C ARG A 430 35.50 -28.96 -18.88
N ARG A 431 34.54 -29.89 -18.82
CA ARG A 431 34.73 -31.30 -19.18
C ARG A 431 34.52 -31.60 -20.68
N ARG A 432 34.20 -30.60 -21.49
CA ARG A 432 33.92 -30.82 -22.93
C ARG A 432 35.03 -30.39 -23.90
N ILE A 433 36.20 -29.93 -23.42
CA ILE A 433 37.34 -29.66 -24.30
C ILE A 433 38.26 -30.87 -24.23
N ARG A 434 37.97 -31.91 -25.03
CA ARG A 434 38.93 -32.98 -25.36
C ARG A 434 39.80 -32.46 -26.50
N TYR A 435 41.03 -32.11 -26.20
CA TYR A 435 42.05 -31.91 -27.23
C TYR A 435 42.39 -33.27 -27.85
N THR A 436 42.07 -33.49 -29.13
CA THR A 436 42.64 -34.53 -29.93
C THR A 436 44.06 -34.12 -30.32
N ARG A 437 45.06 -34.71 -29.69
CA ARG A 437 46.44 -34.59 -30.13
C ARG A 437 46.56 -35.36 -31.45
N PHE A 438 46.94 -34.68 -32.50
CA PHE A 438 47.45 -35.34 -33.72
C PHE A 438 48.81 -35.96 -33.34
N GLY A 439 48.96 -37.27 -33.58
CA GLY A 439 50.24 -37.95 -33.49
C GLY A 439 51.13 -37.61 -34.71
N PRO A 440 52.48 -37.70 -34.58
CA PRO A 440 53.36 -37.42 -35.67
C PRO A 440 53.23 -38.55 -36.74
N GLU A 441 53.17 -38.13 -38.02
CA GLU A 441 53.31 -39.03 -39.17
C GLU A 441 54.70 -39.62 -39.19
N ASP A 442 54.79 -40.94 -39.22
CA ASP A 442 56.03 -41.66 -39.53
C ASP A 442 56.21 -41.66 -41.04
N THR A 443 57.36 -41.24 -41.53
CA THR A 443 57.93 -41.42 -42.82
C THR A 443 58.49 -42.80 -43.01
#